data_833eec442cfcbec36b9355228fc65558
#
_entry.id   833eec442cfcbec36b9355228fc65558
#
_cell.length_a   1.000
_cell.length_b   1.000
_cell.length_c   1.000
_cell.angle_alpha   90.00
_cell.angle_beta   90.00
_cell.angle_gamma   90.00
#
_symmetry.space_group_name_H-M   'P 1'
#
loop_
_entity.id
_entity.type
_entity.pdbx_description
1 polymer ?
#
loop_
_entity_poly.entity_id
_entity_poly.type
_entity_poly.pdbx_seq_one_letter_code
_entity_poly.pdbx_strand_id
1 'polypeptide(L)'
;MFKAIRLDNTDGFKAAVTQVDEAGLPAGDLDVSVAYSTLNYKDALAITNKSPVVRLWPMVAGIDGAGTVTGSSHPGWKVGDRFVHNGWGLGETRWGCLAQKARLKGDWAVHLPAAFSERQAMAIGTAGYTAMLCVLALEDHGVKPGDGEVLVTGATGGVGSVAIALLGKLGYNVVAATGKASEEAYLKSLGASAILDRASLSAPGKPFQKERWAGVVDAVGSHTLANALAQTRYGGVVAACGLAQGMDLPTTVMPFILRSVTLAGVDSVMAPLAKRQRAWDRLARDLDPVLLESMIDEIPLEAAIDKAQALMDGKVRGRVVVKI
;
A
#
# COMPACT_ATOMS: atom_id res chain seq x y z
N MET A 1 -21.06 -22.45 -0.10
CA MET A 1 -20.72 -21.69 1.14
C MET A 1 -19.20 -21.61 1.26
N PHE A 2 -18.64 -20.49 1.68
CA PHE A 2 -17.21 -20.29 1.93
C PHE A 2 -17.00 -19.30 3.08
N LYS A 3 -15.87 -19.40 3.78
CA LYS A 3 -15.51 -18.55 4.90
C LYS A 3 -15.04 -17.17 4.42
N ALA A 4 -15.49 -16.08 5.07
CA ALA A 4 -15.11 -14.70 4.77
C ALA A 4 -15.22 -13.78 5.99
N ILE A 5 -14.52 -12.66 5.99
CA ILE A 5 -14.79 -11.53 6.91
C ILE A 5 -15.92 -10.71 6.30
N ARG A 6 -17.12 -10.83 6.89
CA ARG A 6 -18.30 -10.07 6.52
C ARG A 6 -18.47 -8.86 7.42
N LEU A 7 -18.71 -7.73 6.79
CA LEU A 7 -19.06 -6.46 7.41
C LEU A 7 -20.55 -6.20 7.15
N ASP A 8 -21.31 -5.86 8.18
CA ASP A 8 -22.74 -5.57 8.12
C ASP A 8 -23.04 -4.31 8.94
N ASN A 9 -23.99 -3.53 8.51
CA ASN A 9 -24.42 -2.32 9.21
C ASN A 9 -25.96 -2.15 9.18
N THR A 10 -26.70 -3.24 8.99
CA THR A 10 -28.19 -3.21 8.91
C THR A 10 -28.80 -2.92 10.28
N ASP A 11 -28.31 -3.61 11.34
CA ASP A 11 -28.76 -3.48 12.73
C ASP A 11 -27.62 -3.04 13.66
N GLY A 12 -26.83 -2.06 13.22
CA GLY A 12 -25.58 -1.66 13.85
C GLY A 12 -24.37 -2.42 13.26
N PHE A 13 -23.20 -1.78 13.35
CA PHE A 13 -21.99 -2.31 12.73
C PHE A 13 -21.54 -3.64 13.37
N LYS A 14 -21.25 -4.62 12.51
CA LYS A 14 -20.68 -5.92 12.88
C LYS A 14 -19.61 -6.32 11.87
N ALA A 15 -18.46 -6.79 12.36
CA ALA A 15 -17.43 -7.44 11.58
C ALA A 15 -17.25 -8.86 12.14
N ALA A 16 -17.39 -9.89 11.32
CA ALA A 16 -17.26 -11.27 11.77
C ALA A 16 -16.71 -12.19 10.66
N VAL A 17 -15.95 -13.21 11.06
CA VAL A 17 -15.66 -14.35 10.19
C VAL A 17 -16.91 -15.23 10.15
N THR A 18 -17.48 -15.44 8.96
CA THR A 18 -18.73 -16.18 8.80
C THR A 18 -18.74 -16.98 7.48
N GLN A 19 -19.71 -17.88 7.36
CA GLN A 19 -20.00 -18.57 6.10
C GLN A 19 -20.86 -17.68 5.21
N VAL A 20 -20.46 -17.53 3.96
CA VAL A 20 -21.12 -16.72 2.93
C VAL A 20 -21.55 -17.64 1.78
N ASP A 21 -22.72 -17.38 1.21
CA ASP A 21 -23.21 -18.13 0.06
C ASP A 21 -22.53 -17.68 -1.23
N GLU A 22 -22.10 -18.64 -2.05
CA GLU A 22 -21.54 -18.38 -3.38
C GLU A 22 -22.52 -17.69 -4.33
N ALA A 23 -23.81 -17.90 -4.14
CA ALA A 23 -24.86 -17.21 -4.90
C ALA A 23 -24.84 -15.69 -4.69
N GLY A 24 -24.27 -15.21 -3.57
CA GLY A 24 -24.11 -13.79 -3.27
C GLY A 24 -22.88 -13.13 -3.90
N LEU A 25 -22.00 -13.88 -4.57
CA LEU A 25 -20.84 -13.32 -5.23
C LEU A 25 -21.26 -12.27 -6.29
N PRO A 26 -20.62 -11.09 -6.31
CA PRO A 26 -20.96 -10.03 -7.26
C PRO A 26 -20.69 -10.45 -8.70
N ALA A 27 -21.23 -9.71 -9.67
CA ALA A 27 -20.96 -9.94 -11.09
C ALA A 27 -19.48 -9.75 -11.41
N GLY A 28 -18.92 -10.67 -12.18
CA GLY A 28 -17.53 -10.69 -12.66
C GLY A 28 -17.36 -11.82 -13.68
N ASP A 29 -16.18 -11.87 -14.28
CA ASP A 29 -15.82 -12.84 -15.32
C ASP A 29 -14.63 -13.72 -14.92
N LEU A 30 -14.18 -13.61 -13.65
CA LEU A 30 -13.06 -14.36 -13.11
C LEU A 30 -13.41 -14.89 -11.70
N ASP A 31 -13.72 -16.18 -11.58
CA ASP A 31 -13.88 -16.86 -10.30
C ASP A 31 -12.51 -17.31 -9.78
N VAL A 32 -12.25 -17.06 -8.50
CA VAL A 32 -10.95 -17.34 -7.89
C VAL A 32 -11.07 -18.01 -6.53
N SER A 33 -10.11 -18.90 -6.25
CA SER A 33 -9.77 -19.35 -4.91
C SER A 33 -8.65 -18.48 -4.37
N VAL A 34 -8.89 -17.82 -3.25
CA VAL A 34 -7.90 -16.95 -2.59
C VAL A 34 -7.07 -17.81 -1.63
N ALA A 35 -5.76 -17.80 -1.81
CA ALA A 35 -4.83 -18.49 -0.92
C ALA A 35 -4.33 -17.57 0.20
N TYR A 36 -4.07 -16.31 -0.14
CA TYR A 36 -3.62 -15.27 0.78
C TYR A 36 -4.29 -13.92 0.46
N SER A 37 -4.51 -13.15 1.50
CA SER A 37 -4.86 -11.73 1.47
C SER A 37 -3.89 -10.95 2.37
N THR A 38 -4.15 -9.69 2.63
CA THR A 38 -3.33 -8.86 3.51
C THR A 38 -4.17 -7.78 4.18
N LEU A 39 -3.69 -7.23 5.31
CA LEU A 39 -4.32 -6.08 5.94
C LEU A 39 -3.57 -4.79 5.57
N ASN A 40 -4.29 -3.87 4.96
CA ASN A 40 -3.85 -2.50 4.74
C ASN A 40 -4.57 -1.55 5.71
N TYR A 41 -4.11 -0.31 5.79
CA TYR A 41 -4.75 0.72 6.61
C TYR A 41 -6.23 0.92 6.26
N LYS A 42 -6.57 0.85 4.96
CA LYS A 42 -7.95 0.93 4.47
C LYS A 42 -8.82 -0.25 4.94
N ASP A 43 -8.29 -1.47 4.92
CA ASP A 43 -9.01 -2.64 5.45
C ASP A 43 -9.27 -2.49 6.95
N ALA A 44 -8.28 -1.98 7.70
CA ALA A 44 -8.45 -1.74 9.13
C ALA A 44 -9.50 -0.65 9.41
N LEU A 45 -9.55 0.42 8.62
CA LEU A 45 -10.61 1.43 8.71
C LEU A 45 -12.00 0.82 8.47
N ALA A 46 -12.14 -0.05 7.44
CA ALA A 46 -13.38 -0.73 7.11
C ALA A 46 -13.81 -1.71 8.22
N ILE A 47 -12.90 -2.59 8.65
CA ILE A 47 -13.16 -3.63 9.66
C ILE A 47 -13.49 -3.03 11.04
N THR A 48 -12.89 -1.88 11.39
CA THR A 48 -13.15 -1.19 12.66
C THR A 48 -14.22 -0.10 12.56
N ASN A 49 -14.76 0.14 11.38
CA ASN A 49 -15.73 1.21 11.08
C ASN A 49 -15.28 2.62 11.53
N LYS A 50 -13.97 2.87 11.55
CA LYS A 50 -13.41 4.17 11.95
C LYS A 50 -13.47 5.24 10.84
N SER A 51 -13.86 4.85 9.62
CA SER A 51 -14.07 5.75 8.50
C SER A 51 -15.09 5.13 7.53
N PRO A 52 -15.86 5.92 6.77
CA PRO A 52 -16.87 5.44 5.83
C PRO A 52 -16.24 4.86 4.54
N VAL A 53 -15.38 3.84 4.69
CA VAL A 53 -14.74 3.15 3.57
C VAL A 53 -15.76 2.31 2.82
N VAL A 54 -16.58 1.54 3.56
CA VAL A 54 -17.61 0.67 2.97
C VAL A 54 -18.79 1.51 2.51
N ARG A 55 -19.15 1.36 1.25
CA ARG A 55 -20.24 2.12 0.60
C ARG A 55 -21.46 1.28 0.22
N LEU A 56 -21.31 -0.04 0.23
CA LEU A 56 -22.40 -1.00 -0.04
C LEU A 56 -22.40 -2.07 1.04
N TRP A 57 -23.55 -2.38 1.59
CA TRP A 57 -23.74 -3.34 2.67
C TRP A 57 -24.66 -4.49 2.24
N PRO A 58 -24.47 -5.75 2.67
CA PRO A 58 -23.29 -6.22 3.40
C PRO A 58 -22.04 -6.31 2.50
N MET A 59 -20.85 -6.22 3.12
CA MET A 59 -19.58 -6.23 2.42
C MET A 59 -18.71 -7.39 2.88
N VAL A 60 -17.91 -7.97 1.98
CA VAL A 60 -16.77 -8.82 2.31
C VAL A 60 -15.51 -7.95 2.25
N ALA A 61 -14.77 -7.91 3.36
CA ALA A 61 -13.56 -7.10 3.48
C ALA A 61 -12.39 -7.62 2.61
N GLY A 62 -11.33 -6.80 2.47
CA GLY A 62 -10.08 -7.17 1.82
C GLY A 62 -9.90 -6.56 0.44
N ILE A 63 -9.02 -5.55 0.34
CA ILE A 63 -8.73 -4.86 -0.93
C ILE A 63 -7.71 -5.59 -1.80
N ASP A 64 -7.04 -6.61 -1.27
CA ASP A 64 -6.00 -7.39 -1.92
C ASP A 64 -6.28 -8.89 -1.87
N GLY A 65 -5.87 -9.61 -2.91
CA GLY A 65 -5.91 -11.06 -2.95
C GLY A 65 -4.93 -11.68 -3.92
N ALA A 66 -4.43 -12.86 -3.59
CA ALA A 66 -3.64 -13.70 -4.45
C ALA A 66 -4.06 -15.18 -4.32
N GLY A 67 -4.00 -15.91 -5.40
CA GLY A 67 -4.43 -17.30 -5.45
C GLY A 67 -4.54 -17.82 -6.87
N THR A 68 -5.52 -18.68 -7.12
CA THR A 68 -5.69 -19.41 -8.39
C THR A 68 -7.07 -19.19 -8.98
N VAL A 69 -7.13 -19.03 -10.30
CA VAL A 69 -8.36 -18.94 -11.09
C VAL A 69 -9.04 -20.30 -11.11
N THR A 70 -10.32 -20.35 -10.72
CA THR A 70 -11.16 -21.55 -10.70
C THR A 70 -12.22 -21.59 -11.79
N GLY A 71 -12.53 -20.42 -12.38
CA GLY A 71 -13.44 -20.27 -13.51
C GLY A 71 -13.18 -18.94 -14.23
N SER A 72 -13.29 -18.92 -15.55
CA SER A 72 -13.10 -17.71 -16.34
C SER A 72 -13.97 -17.71 -17.59
N SER A 73 -14.61 -16.56 -17.87
CA SER A 73 -15.12 -16.21 -19.20
C SER A 73 -14.33 -15.09 -19.87
N HIS A 74 -13.28 -14.58 -19.18
CA HIS A 74 -12.38 -13.56 -19.71
C HIS A 74 -11.30 -14.17 -20.61
N PRO A 75 -11.05 -13.63 -21.83
CA PRO A 75 -10.15 -14.24 -22.81
C PRO A 75 -8.67 -14.29 -22.37
N GLY A 76 -8.26 -13.41 -21.46
CA GLY A 76 -6.90 -13.34 -20.94
C GLY A 76 -6.61 -14.28 -19.76
N TRP A 77 -7.58 -15.08 -19.30
CA TRP A 77 -7.46 -15.90 -18.11
C TRP A 77 -8.01 -17.32 -18.33
N LYS A 78 -7.33 -18.32 -17.79
CA LYS A 78 -7.76 -19.72 -17.80
C LYS A 78 -7.71 -20.31 -16.37
N VAL A 79 -8.46 -21.37 -16.15
CA VAL A 79 -8.43 -22.16 -14.92
C VAL A 79 -7.00 -22.65 -14.65
N GLY A 80 -6.55 -22.45 -13.42
CA GLY A 80 -5.20 -22.78 -12.98
C GLY A 80 -4.20 -21.62 -13.06
N ASP A 81 -4.51 -20.52 -13.71
CA ASP A 81 -3.64 -19.33 -13.70
C ASP A 81 -3.55 -18.74 -12.28
N ARG A 82 -2.37 -18.25 -11.92
CA ARG A 82 -2.13 -17.55 -10.67
C ARG A 82 -2.37 -16.07 -10.85
N PHE A 83 -3.11 -15.47 -9.93
CA PHE A 83 -3.47 -14.06 -9.99
C PHE A 83 -2.96 -13.28 -8.77
N VAL A 84 -2.79 -11.98 -8.94
CA VAL A 84 -2.73 -10.97 -7.88
C VAL A 84 -3.69 -9.84 -8.22
N HIS A 85 -4.42 -9.38 -7.22
CA HIS A 85 -5.37 -8.28 -7.36
C HIS A 85 -5.16 -7.26 -6.24
N ASN A 86 -5.22 -5.96 -6.59
CA ASN A 86 -5.11 -4.84 -5.66
C ASN A 86 -6.14 -3.76 -6.01
N GLY A 87 -6.87 -3.26 -5.03
CA GLY A 87 -7.73 -2.09 -5.19
C GLY A 87 -9.02 -2.32 -5.98
N TRP A 88 -9.30 -1.47 -6.97
CA TRP A 88 -10.51 -1.48 -7.83
C TRP A 88 -11.85 -1.50 -7.07
N GLY A 89 -11.87 -0.96 -5.84
CA GLY A 89 -13.06 -0.88 -5.00
C GLY A 89 -13.41 -2.18 -4.26
N LEU A 90 -12.52 -3.18 -4.23
CA LEU A 90 -12.70 -4.34 -3.37
C LEU A 90 -12.72 -3.91 -1.89
N GLY A 91 -13.63 -4.48 -1.11
CA GLY A 91 -13.86 -4.11 0.29
C GLY A 91 -14.55 -2.75 0.50
N GLU A 92 -14.91 -2.03 -0.59
CA GLU A 92 -15.57 -0.72 -0.56
C GLU A 92 -16.94 -0.74 -1.23
N THR A 93 -16.96 -1.04 -2.53
CA THR A 93 -18.13 -1.11 -3.41
C THR A 93 -18.32 -2.50 -4.02
N ARG A 94 -17.40 -3.41 -3.79
CA ARG A 94 -17.37 -4.79 -4.27
C ARG A 94 -16.82 -5.69 -3.17
N TRP A 95 -17.29 -6.92 -3.12
CA TRP A 95 -16.79 -7.91 -2.18
C TRP A 95 -15.30 -8.15 -2.38
N GLY A 96 -14.55 -8.18 -1.28
CA GLY A 96 -13.11 -8.28 -1.21
C GLY A 96 -12.57 -9.72 -1.06
N CYS A 97 -11.28 -9.80 -0.77
CA CYS A 97 -10.53 -11.05 -0.75
C CYS A 97 -10.08 -11.52 0.65
N LEU A 98 -10.57 -10.96 1.75
CA LEU A 98 -10.50 -11.61 3.06
C LEU A 98 -11.56 -12.72 3.13
N ALA A 99 -11.46 -13.67 2.19
CA ALA A 99 -12.44 -14.71 1.91
C ALA A 99 -11.80 -15.85 1.12
N GLN A 100 -12.31 -17.08 1.28
CA GLN A 100 -11.80 -18.25 0.55
C GLN A 100 -12.07 -18.19 -0.96
N LYS A 101 -13.15 -17.48 -1.37
CA LYS A 101 -13.52 -17.29 -2.78
C LYS A 101 -13.84 -15.84 -3.05
N ALA A 102 -13.55 -15.40 -4.27
CA ALA A 102 -13.97 -14.11 -4.78
C ALA A 102 -14.37 -14.23 -6.26
N ARG A 103 -15.15 -13.27 -6.74
CA ARG A 103 -15.43 -13.08 -8.17
C ARG A 103 -14.99 -11.70 -8.58
N LEU A 104 -14.02 -11.64 -9.50
CA LEU A 104 -13.31 -10.45 -9.92
C LEU A 104 -13.63 -10.12 -11.38
N LYS A 105 -13.13 -8.99 -11.87
CA LYS A 105 -13.01 -8.71 -13.30
C LYS A 105 -11.60 -9.00 -13.76
N GLY A 106 -11.43 -9.77 -14.84
CA GLY A 106 -10.15 -10.14 -15.38
C GLY A 106 -9.28 -8.95 -15.78
N ASP A 107 -9.88 -7.87 -16.30
CA ASP A 107 -9.18 -6.61 -16.62
C ASP A 107 -8.56 -5.90 -15.41
N TRP A 108 -8.89 -6.30 -14.19
CA TRP A 108 -8.36 -5.68 -12.97
C TRP A 108 -7.25 -6.47 -12.31
N ALA A 109 -7.16 -7.75 -12.62
CA ALA A 109 -6.16 -8.64 -12.07
C ALA A 109 -4.88 -8.64 -12.91
N VAL A 110 -3.77 -8.94 -12.28
CA VAL A 110 -2.46 -9.14 -12.90
C VAL A 110 -2.07 -10.60 -12.75
N HIS A 111 -1.50 -11.21 -13.78
CA HIS A 111 -0.88 -12.53 -13.64
C HIS A 111 0.22 -12.44 -12.59
N LEU A 112 0.17 -13.31 -11.59
CA LEU A 112 1.15 -13.29 -10.51
C LEU A 112 2.54 -13.58 -11.10
N PRO A 113 3.52 -12.63 -10.96
CA PRO A 113 4.87 -12.85 -11.46
C PRO A 113 5.50 -14.12 -10.87
N ALA A 114 6.20 -14.90 -11.70
CA ALA A 114 6.82 -16.15 -11.28
C ALA A 114 7.86 -15.99 -10.15
N ALA A 115 8.40 -14.77 -9.99
CA ALA A 115 9.33 -14.42 -8.92
C ALA A 115 8.70 -14.48 -7.51
N PHE A 116 7.37 -14.47 -7.40
CA PHE A 116 6.68 -14.43 -6.10
C PHE A 116 5.74 -15.62 -5.89
N SER A 117 5.66 -16.08 -4.65
CA SER A 117 4.54 -16.90 -4.16
C SER A 117 3.33 -16.00 -3.87
N GLU A 118 2.13 -16.60 -3.70
CA GLU A 118 0.92 -15.87 -3.29
C GLU A 118 1.12 -15.16 -1.94
N ARG A 119 1.85 -15.80 -1.03
CA ARG A 119 2.22 -15.23 0.27
C ARG A 119 3.07 -13.97 0.10
N GLN A 120 4.10 -14.02 -0.74
CA GLN A 120 4.98 -12.88 -1.04
C GLN A 120 4.23 -11.78 -1.79
N ALA A 121 3.35 -12.13 -2.72
CA ALA A 121 2.49 -11.16 -3.39
C ALA A 121 1.60 -10.40 -2.40
N MET A 122 1.10 -11.06 -1.35
CA MET A 122 0.30 -10.42 -0.31
C MET A 122 1.17 -9.68 0.72
N ALA A 123 2.41 -10.07 0.91
CA ALA A 123 3.38 -9.25 1.64
C ALA A 123 3.64 -7.92 0.91
N ILE A 124 3.74 -7.93 -0.41
CA ILE A 124 3.75 -6.72 -1.24
C ILE A 124 2.39 -6.01 -1.09
N GLY A 125 1.30 -6.64 -1.50
CA GLY A 125 -0.05 -6.11 -1.47
C GLY A 125 -0.17 -4.71 -2.07
N THR A 126 -1.27 -4.03 -1.78
CA THR A 126 -1.46 -2.62 -2.18
C THR A 126 -0.35 -1.71 -1.65
N ALA A 127 0.17 -1.96 -0.44
CA ALA A 127 1.19 -1.10 0.15
C ALA A 127 2.52 -1.15 -0.62
N GLY A 128 3.04 -2.35 -0.92
CA GLY A 128 4.30 -2.50 -1.69
C GLY A 128 4.13 -2.10 -3.15
N TYR A 129 2.98 -2.39 -3.74
CA TYR A 129 2.62 -1.92 -5.07
C TYR A 129 2.59 -0.39 -5.13
N THR A 130 2.00 0.28 -4.13
CA THR A 130 2.00 1.75 -4.02
C THR A 130 3.42 2.30 -3.85
N ALA A 131 4.26 1.63 -3.05
CA ALA A 131 5.67 2.01 -2.89
C ALA A 131 6.41 1.99 -4.24
N MET A 132 6.21 0.96 -5.06
CA MET A 132 6.79 0.89 -6.41
C MET A 132 6.24 1.99 -7.33
N LEU A 133 4.95 2.30 -7.26
CA LEU A 133 4.38 3.42 -8.02
C LEU A 133 5.00 4.77 -7.61
N CYS A 134 5.33 4.96 -6.32
CA CYS A 134 6.05 6.14 -5.85
C CYS A 134 7.48 6.19 -6.42
N VAL A 135 8.21 5.05 -6.39
CA VAL A 135 9.54 4.96 -7.00
C VAL A 135 9.49 5.31 -8.49
N LEU A 136 8.54 4.73 -9.23
CA LEU A 136 8.33 5.05 -10.64
C LEU A 136 8.02 6.53 -10.87
N ALA A 137 7.23 7.15 -9.98
CA ALA A 137 6.94 8.58 -10.07
C ALA A 137 8.20 9.45 -9.87
N LEU A 138 9.09 9.08 -8.94
CA LEU A 138 10.37 9.77 -8.78
C LEU A 138 11.23 9.64 -10.04
N GLU A 139 11.39 8.42 -10.58
CA GLU A 139 12.21 8.13 -11.75
C GLU A 139 11.65 8.81 -13.03
N ASP A 140 10.34 8.72 -13.25
CA ASP A 140 9.66 9.31 -14.42
C ASP A 140 9.78 10.85 -14.46
N HIS A 141 9.99 11.50 -13.30
CA HIS A 141 10.25 12.93 -13.18
C HIS A 141 11.74 13.27 -13.01
N GLY A 142 12.62 12.30 -13.24
CA GLY A 142 14.05 12.52 -13.40
C GLY A 142 14.91 12.42 -12.15
N VAL A 143 14.37 11.99 -10.99
CA VAL A 143 15.16 11.74 -9.78
C VAL A 143 15.99 10.46 -9.95
N LYS A 144 17.30 10.54 -9.73
CA LYS A 144 18.25 9.44 -9.93
C LYS A 144 19.05 9.16 -8.67
N PRO A 145 19.57 7.94 -8.51
CA PRO A 145 20.61 7.66 -7.51
C PRO A 145 21.79 8.66 -7.66
N GLY A 146 22.25 9.16 -6.52
CA GLY A 146 23.31 10.18 -6.49
C GLY A 146 22.83 11.63 -6.52
N ASP A 147 21.56 11.89 -6.82
CA ASP A 147 21.01 13.23 -6.81
C ASP A 147 20.89 13.86 -5.40
N GLY A 148 21.00 13.11 -4.34
CA GLY A 148 20.91 13.53 -2.95
C GLY A 148 20.01 12.63 -2.13
N GLU A 149 19.57 13.14 -0.96
CA GLU A 149 18.74 12.38 -0.04
C GLU A 149 17.31 12.22 -0.56
N VAL A 150 16.75 11.00 -0.41
CA VAL A 150 15.33 10.70 -0.63
C VAL A 150 14.66 10.44 0.70
N LEU A 151 13.67 11.25 1.05
CA LEU A 151 12.89 11.10 2.29
C LEU A 151 11.78 10.06 2.09
N VAL A 152 11.61 9.19 3.07
CA VAL A 152 10.44 8.28 3.16
C VAL A 152 9.72 8.57 4.48
N THR A 153 8.48 9.07 4.40
CA THR A 153 7.63 9.29 5.58
C THR A 153 6.80 8.06 5.90
N GLY A 154 6.34 7.93 7.15
CA GLY A 154 5.64 6.72 7.57
C GLY A 154 6.51 5.45 7.44
N ALA A 155 7.79 5.58 7.68
CA ALA A 155 8.85 4.64 7.32
C ALA A 155 8.64 3.20 7.84
N THR A 156 8.07 3.02 9.03
CA THR A 156 7.81 1.69 9.64
C THR A 156 6.51 1.03 9.17
N GLY A 157 5.70 1.74 8.39
CA GLY A 157 4.46 1.21 7.81
C GLY A 157 4.70 0.38 6.55
N GLY A 158 3.63 -0.21 6.01
CA GLY A 158 3.73 -1.10 4.84
C GLY A 158 4.32 -0.42 3.61
N VAL A 159 3.86 0.78 3.26
CA VAL A 159 4.41 1.54 2.10
C VAL A 159 5.84 1.95 2.38
N GLY A 160 6.11 2.55 3.56
CA GLY A 160 7.43 3.07 3.91
C GLY A 160 8.51 1.99 3.93
N SER A 161 8.23 0.83 4.54
CA SER A 161 9.19 -0.28 4.62
C SER A 161 9.58 -0.79 3.22
N VAL A 162 8.60 -1.01 2.34
CA VAL A 162 8.88 -1.48 0.97
C VAL A 162 9.55 -0.39 0.13
N ALA A 163 9.15 0.89 0.29
CA ALA A 163 9.81 2.00 -0.40
C ALA A 163 11.30 2.12 -0.02
N ILE A 164 11.63 1.96 1.26
CA ILE A 164 13.02 1.97 1.72
C ILE A 164 13.80 0.82 1.10
N ALA A 165 13.24 -0.40 1.11
CA ALA A 165 13.91 -1.57 0.53
C ALA A 165 14.17 -1.40 -0.97
N LEU A 166 13.19 -0.90 -1.73
CA LEU A 166 13.32 -0.62 -3.16
C LEU A 166 14.36 0.47 -3.44
N LEU A 167 14.22 1.61 -2.79
CA LEU A 167 15.12 2.75 -3.00
C LEU A 167 16.56 2.43 -2.59
N GLY A 168 16.74 1.73 -1.46
CA GLY A 168 18.07 1.26 -1.01
C GLY A 168 18.70 0.31 -2.01
N LYS A 169 17.94 -0.69 -2.53
CA LYS A 169 18.40 -1.62 -3.56
C LYS A 169 18.79 -0.92 -4.87
N LEU A 170 18.05 0.13 -5.23
CA LEU A 170 18.30 0.93 -6.42
C LEU A 170 19.43 1.96 -6.25
N GLY A 171 20.06 2.03 -5.07
CA GLY A 171 21.22 2.88 -4.81
C GLY A 171 20.89 4.33 -4.41
N TYR A 172 19.65 4.62 -4.02
CA TYR A 172 19.29 5.93 -3.48
C TYR A 172 19.78 6.10 -2.03
N ASN A 173 20.09 7.33 -1.66
CA ASN A 173 20.42 7.71 -0.29
C ASN A 173 19.14 7.97 0.51
N VAL A 174 18.66 6.97 1.25
CA VAL A 174 17.32 6.97 1.87
C VAL A 174 17.37 7.49 3.30
N VAL A 175 16.55 8.51 3.60
CA VAL A 175 16.30 9.00 4.96
C VAL A 175 14.90 8.57 5.39
N ALA A 176 14.83 7.76 6.45
CA ALA A 176 13.57 7.21 6.95
C ALA A 176 13.01 8.07 8.10
N ALA A 177 11.83 8.69 7.91
CA ALA A 177 11.18 9.47 8.95
C ALA A 177 10.25 8.59 9.80
N THR A 178 10.54 8.49 11.10
CA THR A 178 9.75 7.70 12.07
C THR A 178 9.67 8.38 13.43
N GLY A 179 8.60 8.13 14.18
CA GLY A 179 8.50 8.46 15.60
C GLY A 179 8.83 7.29 16.53
N LYS A 180 9.32 6.17 15.97
CA LYS A 180 9.67 4.95 16.70
C LYS A 180 11.18 4.76 16.66
N ALA A 181 11.91 5.39 17.58
CA ALA A 181 13.37 5.27 17.66
C ALA A 181 13.84 3.81 17.82
N SER A 182 13.04 2.95 18.46
CA SER A 182 13.32 1.51 18.59
C SER A 182 13.38 0.76 17.26
N GLU A 183 12.85 1.32 16.18
CA GLU A 183 12.82 0.69 14.86
C GLU A 183 14.02 1.08 13.97
N GLU A 184 15.00 1.83 14.49
CA GLU A 184 16.18 2.26 13.72
C GLU A 184 16.91 1.09 13.08
N ALA A 185 17.19 0.02 13.84
CA ALA A 185 17.88 -1.16 13.33
C ALA A 185 17.14 -1.83 12.19
N TYR A 186 15.79 -1.96 12.32
CA TYR A 186 14.94 -2.49 11.27
C TYR A 186 14.98 -1.61 10.01
N LEU A 187 14.84 -0.29 10.12
CA LEU A 187 14.85 0.60 8.97
C LEU A 187 16.21 0.61 8.26
N LYS A 188 17.31 0.56 9.02
CA LYS A 188 18.66 0.44 8.46
C LYS A 188 18.87 -0.90 7.74
N SER A 189 18.36 -2.01 8.28
CA SER A 189 18.44 -3.32 7.62
C SER A 189 17.66 -3.37 6.30
N LEU A 190 16.63 -2.53 6.13
CA LEU A 190 15.91 -2.38 4.87
C LEU A 190 16.65 -1.51 3.84
N GLY A 191 17.69 -0.76 4.23
CA GLY A 191 18.46 0.10 3.34
C GLY A 191 18.38 1.60 3.63
N ALA A 192 17.78 2.03 4.76
CA ALA A 192 17.84 3.42 5.18
C ALA A 192 19.28 3.79 5.60
N SER A 193 19.81 4.87 5.03
CA SER A 193 21.14 5.41 5.38
C SER A 193 21.09 6.26 6.65
N ALA A 194 19.95 6.91 6.91
CA ALA A 194 19.75 7.75 8.08
C ALA A 194 18.29 7.70 8.58
N ILE A 195 18.12 8.01 9.85
CA ILE A 195 16.82 8.12 10.51
C ILE A 195 16.53 9.59 10.84
N LEU A 196 15.32 10.02 10.61
CA LEU A 196 14.81 11.34 10.96
C LEU A 196 13.64 11.20 11.94
N ASP A 197 13.68 11.95 13.04
CA ASP A 197 12.52 12.04 13.91
C ASP A 197 11.36 12.73 13.18
N ARG A 198 10.21 12.03 13.04
CA ARG A 198 9.02 12.58 12.39
C ARG A 198 8.53 13.89 13.03
N ALA A 199 8.82 14.12 14.32
CA ALA A 199 8.43 15.32 15.02
C ALA A 199 8.97 16.59 14.34
N SER A 200 10.12 16.49 13.66
CA SER A 200 10.71 17.61 12.90
C SER A 200 9.91 18.01 11.66
N LEU A 201 8.94 17.19 11.22
CA LEU A 201 8.11 17.44 10.03
C LEU A 201 6.62 17.60 10.36
N SER A 202 6.15 17.16 11.54
CA SER A 202 4.72 16.98 11.81
C SER A 202 4.00 18.23 12.33
N ALA A 203 4.71 19.29 12.69
CA ALA A 203 4.14 20.57 13.13
C ALA A 203 4.09 21.59 11.98
N PRO A 204 3.26 22.65 12.09
CA PRO A 204 3.29 23.78 11.15
C PRO A 204 4.70 24.33 11.01
N GLY A 205 5.19 24.46 9.76
CA GLY A 205 6.53 24.95 9.43
C GLY A 205 6.48 26.17 8.51
N LYS A 206 7.65 26.75 8.23
CA LYS A 206 7.77 27.82 7.24
C LYS A 206 7.44 27.26 5.85
N PRO A 207 6.74 28.01 4.99
CA PRO A 207 6.34 27.55 3.67
C PRO A 207 7.52 27.34 2.71
N PHE A 208 8.71 27.85 3.05
CA PHE A 208 9.94 27.74 2.28
C PHE A 208 11.12 27.58 3.24
N GLN A 209 11.85 26.44 3.12
CA GLN A 209 12.89 26.05 4.05
C GLN A 209 14.20 25.74 3.29
N LYS A 210 15.28 25.42 4.02
CA LYS A 210 16.56 25.02 3.42
C LYS A 210 16.35 23.75 2.58
N GLU A 211 16.90 23.73 1.39
CA GLU A 211 16.87 22.59 0.48
C GLU A 211 17.57 21.36 1.08
N ARG A 212 16.95 20.20 0.95
CA ARG A 212 17.48 18.93 1.43
C ARG A 212 17.12 17.76 0.51
N TRP A 213 15.86 17.54 0.20
CA TRP A 213 15.37 16.32 -0.45
C TRP A 213 15.44 16.40 -1.97
N ALA A 214 16.12 15.42 -2.60
CA ALA A 214 16.05 15.19 -4.03
C ALA A 214 14.71 14.60 -4.45
N GLY A 215 14.17 13.70 -3.63
CA GLY A 215 12.87 13.08 -3.79
C GLY A 215 12.23 12.77 -2.44
N VAL A 216 10.91 12.56 -2.45
CA VAL A 216 10.14 12.19 -1.27
C VAL A 216 9.11 11.13 -1.64
N VAL A 217 8.97 10.09 -0.81
CA VAL A 217 7.81 9.20 -0.79
C VAL A 217 7.00 9.52 0.46
N ASP A 218 5.80 10.08 0.29
CA ASP A 218 4.96 10.49 1.41
C ASP A 218 3.68 9.65 1.52
N ALA A 219 3.54 8.99 2.67
CA ALA A 219 2.35 8.22 3.06
C ALA A 219 1.57 8.88 4.22
N VAL A 220 1.92 10.11 4.59
CA VAL A 220 1.47 10.75 5.85
C VAL A 220 0.54 11.93 5.61
N GLY A 221 0.83 12.78 4.63
CA GLY A 221 0.02 13.95 4.32
C GLY A 221 0.19 15.12 5.30
N SER A 222 -0.76 16.07 5.26
CA SER A 222 -0.88 17.22 6.17
C SER A 222 0.44 18.02 6.32
N HIS A 223 0.77 18.44 7.54
CA HIS A 223 2.00 19.22 7.83
C HIS A 223 3.28 18.48 7.46
N THR A 224 3.32 17.15 7.56
CA THR A 224 4.48 16.35 7.15
C THR A 224 4.76 16.53 5.66
N LEU A 225 3.73 16.41 4.81
CA LEU A 225 3.85 16.63 3.37
C LEU A 225 4.22 18.08 3.05
N ALA A 226 3.60 19.06 3.73
CA ALA A 226 3.88 20.48 3.54
C ALA A 226 5.35 20.82 3.87
N ASN A 227 5.90 20.29 4.97
CA ASN A 227 7.31 20.49 5.33
C ASN A 227 8.26 19.75 4.38
N ALA A 228 7.90 18.56 3.92
CA ALA A 228 8.68 17.83 2.91
C ALA A 228 8.79 18.64 1.61
N LEU A 229 7.66 19.19 1.11
CA LEU A 229 7.64 20.09 -0.05
C LEU A 229 8.52 21.32 0.16
N ALA A 230 8.39 21.98 1.32
CA ALA A 230 9.16 23.19 1.66
C ALA A 230 10.69 22.96 1.71
N GLN A 231 11.14 21.72 1.97
CA GLN A 231 12.53 21.29 2.02
C GLN A 231 13.01 20.60 0.75
N THR A 232 12.13 20.35 -0.21
CA THR A 232 12.51 19.75 -1.49
C THR A 232 13.35 20.73 -2.29
N ARG A 233 14.45 20.23 -2.86
CA ARG A 233 15.40 21.04 -3.63
C ARG A 233 14.86 21.39 -5.01
N TYR A 234 15.58 22.27 -5.72
CA TYR A 234 15.27 22.66 -7.08
C TYR A 234 15.12 21.41 -8.00
N GLY A 235 14.01 21.32 -8.72
CA GLY A 235 13.67 20.22 -9.61
C GLY A 235 13.35 18.90 -8.92
N GLY A 236 13.26 18.89 -7.57
CA GLY A 236 12.95 17.66 -6.83
C GLY A 236 11.47 17.26 -6.93
N VAL A 237 11.16 16.01 -6.53
CA VAL A 237 9.85 15.37 -6.71
C VAL A 237 9.34 14.82 -5.39
N VAL A 238 8.07 15.06 -5.09
CA VAL A 238 7.36 14.49 -3.94
C VAL A 238 6.23 13.60 -4.45
N ALA A 239 6.35 12.30 -4.24
CA ALA A 239 5.31 11.31 -4.54
C ALA A 239 4.40 11.13 -3.32
N ALA A 240 3.17 11.66 -3.39
CA ALA A 240 2.19 11.59 -2.31
C ALA A 240 1.19 10.45 -2.54
N CYS A 241 1.10 9.52 -1.59
CA CYS A 241 0.26 8.32 -1.71
C CYS A 241 -0.61 8.03 -0.47
N GLY A 242 -0.52 8.84 0.59
CA GLY A 242 -1.27 8.58 1.82
C GLY A 242 -1.60 9.83 2.62
N LEU A 243 -2.41 9.64 3.68
CA LEU A 243 -2.99 10.71 4.49
C LEU A 243 -3.09 10.31 5.98
N ALA A 244 -2.10 9.56 6.49
CA ALA A 244 -2.16 9.01 7.85
C ALA A 244 -2.17 10.08 8.97
N GLN A 245 -1.61 11.28 8.73
CA GLN A 245 -1.70 12.43 9.62
C GLN A 245 -2.96 13.27 9.34
N GLY A 246 -3.30 13.46 8.06
CA GLY A 246 -4.45 14.26 7.65
C GLY A 246 -4.54 14.36 6.14
N MET A 247 -5.73 14.81 5.64
CA MET A 247 -6.02 14.95 4.22
C MET A 247 -5.78 16.38 3.69
N ASP A 248 -5.50 17.32 4.58
CA ASP A 248 -5.18 18.70 4.26
C ASP A 248 -3.75 18.83 3.73
N LEU A 249 -3.47 19.92 3.02
CA LEU A 249 -2.15 20.27 2.52
C LEU A 249 -1.89 21.76 2.79
N PRO A 250 -1.44 22.15 3.99
CA PRO A 250 -1.20 23.53 4.39
C PRO A 250 0.15 24.04 3.83
N THR A 251 0.22 24.30 2.53
CA THR A 251 1.41 24.79 1.84
C THR A 251 1.11 26.05 1.02
N THR A 252 2.14 26.60 0.37
CA THR A 252 2.04 27.71 -0.57
C THR A 252 2.56 27.31 -1.94
N VAL A 253 2.41 28.16 -2.94
CA VAL A 253 2.96 27.91 -4.28
C VAL A 253 4.48 28.06 -4.37
N MET A 254 5.15 28.57 -3.34
CA MET A 254 6.59 28.90 -3.36
C MET A 254 7.49 27.72 -3.76
N PRO A 255 7.35 26.49 -3.20
CA PRO A 255 8.19 25.37 -3.64
C PRO A 255 8.04 25.09 -5.15
N PHE A 256 6.84 25.22 -5.68
CA PHE A 256 6.53 24.91 -7.08
C PHE A 256 7.11 25.95 -8.04
N ILE A 257 6.88 27.24 -7.80
CA ILE A 257 7.28 28.30 -8.73
C ILE A 257 8.74 28.75 -8.56
N LEU A 258 9.32 28.63 -7.36
CA LEU A 258 10.68 29.09 -7.09
C LEU A 258 11.74 27.97 -7.18
N ARG A 259 11.31 26.69 -7.04
CA ARG A 259 12.21 25.53 -7.12
C ARG A 259 11.77 24.49 -8.12
N SER A 260 10.74 24.74 -8.92
CA SER A 260 10.20 23.73 -9.86
C SER A 260 9.92 22.37 -9.19
N VAL A 261 9.51 22.36 -7.92
CA VAL A 261 9.16 21.11 -7.23
C VAL A 261 7.93 20.50 -7.87
N THR A 262 7.98 19.20 -8.13
CA THR A 262 6.79 18.44 -8.59
C THR A 262 6.15 17.73 -7.42
N LEU A 263 4.83 17.94 -7.22
CA LEU A 263 4.00 17.11 -6.37
C LEU A 263 3.26 16.10 -7.24
N ALA A 264 3.67 14.84 -7.21
CA ALA A 264 3.10 13.76 -7.97
C ALA A 264 2.11 12.95 -7.11
N GLY A 265 0.83 12.97 -7.47
CA GLY A 265 -0.18 12.11 -6.85
C GLY A 265 -0.02 10.65 -7.30
N VAL A 266 -0.05 9.72 -6.36
CA VAL A 266 0.05 8.27 -6.63
C VAL A 266 -1.24 7.57 -6.22
N ASP A 267 -2.06 7.23 -7.22
CA ASP A 267 -3.24 6.38 -7.05
C ASP A 267 -2.91 4.92 -7.36
N SER A 268 -3.09 4.05 -6.38
CA SER A 268 -2.96 2.59 -6.52
C SER A 268 -4.31 1.88 -6.63
N VAL A 269 -5.44 2.59 -6.42
CA VAL A 269 -6.78 1.98 -6.43
C VAL A 269 -7.30 1.81 -7.84
N MET A 270 -7.30 2.88 -8.64
CA MET A 270 -7.87 2.92 -9.99
C MET A 270 -6.80 3.00 -11.10
N ALA A 271 -5.53 2.79 -10.75
CA ALA A 271 -4.44 2.84 -11.72
C ALA A 271 -4.68 1.87 -12.90
N PRO A 272 -4.49 2.31 -14.16
CA PRO A 272 -4.69 1.47 -15.35
C PRO A 272 -3.84 0.21 -15.34
N LEU A 273 -4.33 -0.87 -15.96
CA LEU A 273 -3.66 -2.18 -15.98
C LEU A 273 -2.19 -2.11 -16.45
N ALA A 274 -1.89 -1.33 -17.49
CA ALA A 274 -0.52 -1.15 -17.95
C ALA A 274 0.44 -0.57 -16.91
N LYS A 275 -0.06 0.39 -16.09
CA LYS A 275 0.72 0.95 -14.99
C LYS A 275 0.91 -0.05 -13.86
N ARG A 276 -0.10 -0.89 -13.58
CA ARG A 276 -0.02 -2.00 -12.62
C ARG A 276 1.01 -3.03 -13.07
N GLN A 277 0.92 -3.48 -14.33
CA GLN A 277 1.85 -4.45 -14.89
C GLN A 277 3.29 -3.94 -14.76
N ARG A 278 3.56 -2.70 -15.20
CA ARG A 278 4.88 -2.06 -15.05
C ARG A 278 5.38 -2.10 -13.60
N ALA A 279 4.52 -1.81 -12.64
CA ALA A 279 4.91 -1.83 -11.22
C ALA A 279 5.20 -3.24 -10.71
N TRP A 280 4.38 -4.25 -11.09
CA TRP A 280 4.60 -5.64 -10.70
C TRP A 280 5.85 -6.23 -11.36
N ASP A 281 6.14 -5.89 -12.62
CA ASP A 281 7.37 -6.30 -13.34
C ASP A 281 8.61 -5.69 -12.63
N ARG A 282 8.52 -4.43 -12.21
CA ARG A 282 9.59 -3.76 -11.47
C ARG A 282 9.79 -4.36 -10.08
N LEU A 283 8.72 -4.67 -9.36
CA LEU A 283 8.78 -5.37 -8.08
C LEU A 283 9.47 -6.73 -8.22
N ALA A 284 9.12 -7.50 -9.24
CA ALA A 284 9.73 -8.81 -9.51
C ALA A 284 11.24 -8.75 -9.78
N ARG A 285 11.72 -7.64 -10.33
CA ARG A 285 13.14 -7.42 -10.63
C ARG A 285 13.91 -6.77 -9.47
N ASP A 286 13.31 -5.79 -8.83
CA ASP A 286 14.01 -4.83 -7.98
C ASP A 286 13.81 -5.06 -6.47
N LEU A 287 12.76 -5.77 -6.05
CA LEU A 287 12.50 -6.05 -4.64
C LEU A 287 13.28 -7.30 -4.19
N ASP A 288 14.10 -7.14 -3.15
CA ASP A 288 14.83 -8.26 -2.55
C ASP A 288 13.86 -9.15 -1.75
N PRO A 289 13.69 -10.43 -2.12
CA PRO A 289 12.78 -11.34 -1.41
C PRO A 289 13.19 -11.59 0.05
N VAL A 290 14.47 -11.50 0.39
CA VAL A 290 14.95 -11.67 1.78
C VAL A 290 14.49 -10.49 2.64
N LEU A 291 14.59 -9.26 2.11
CA LEU A 291 14.09 -8.08 2.81
C LEU A 291 12.56 -8.14 2.93
N LEU A 292 11.86 -8.58 1.89
CA LEU A 292 10.40 -8.75 1.94
C LEU A 292 9.99 -9.72 3.04
N GLU A 293 10.65 -10.88 3.15
CA GLU A 293 10.38 -11.87 4.21
C GLU A 293 10.56 -11.29 5.62
N SER A 294 11.52 -10.42 5.83
CA SER A 294 11.78 -9.78 7.13
C SER A 294 10.68 -8.81 7.59
N MET A 295 9.78 -8.42 6.68
CA MET A 295 8.67 -7.51 6.97
C MET A 295 7.37 -8.24 7.35
N ILE A 296 7.29 -9.56 7.13
CA ILE A 296 6.03 -10.32 7.18
C ILE A 296 5.66 -10.68 8.62
N ASP A 297 4.41 -10.37 8.97
CA ASP A 297 3.69 -10.93 10.11
C ASP A 297 2.49 -11.72 9.55
N GLU A 298 2.61 -13.06 9.52
CA GLU A 298 1.58 -13.93 8.97
C GLU A 298 0.58 -14.35 10.04
N ILE A 299 -0.70 -14.20 9.73
CA ILE A 299 -1.80 -14.56 10.62
C ILE A 299 -2.86 -15.38 9.87
N PRO A 300 -3.67 -16.20 10.56
CA PRO A 300 -4.86 -16.82 9.98
C PRO A 300 -5.99 -15.78 9.81
N LEU A 301 -6.98 -16.11 8.95
CA LEU A 301 -8.15 -15.25 8.70
C LEU A 301 -8.88 -14.85 9.99
N GLU A 302 -9.01 -15.77 10.93
CA GLU A 302 -9.70 -15.57 12.20
C GLU A 302 -9.07 -14.47 13.07
N ALA A 303 -7.76 -14.24 12.94
CA ALA A 303 -7.03 -13.21 13.71
C ALA A 303 -7.07 -11.83 13.04
N ALA A 304 -7.61 -11.71 11.83
CA ALA A 304 -7.51 -10.49 11.04
C ALA A 304 -8.30 -9.31 11.64
N ILE A 305 -9.43 -9.57 12.32
CA ILE A 305 -10.25 -8.50 12.93
C ILE A 305 -9.48 -7.84 14.08
N ASP A 306 -8.92 -8.64 15.00
CA ASP A 306 -8.12 -8.12 16.12
C ASP A 306 -6.85 -7.43 15.63
N LYS A 307 -6.23 -8.00 14.57
CA LYS A 307 -5.04 -7.41 13.96
C LYS A 307 -5.32 -6.07 13.29
N ALA A 308 -6.52 -5.92 12.69
CA ALA A 308 -6.96 -4.63 12.14
C ALA A 308 -7.05 -3.55 13.23
N GLN A 309 -7.55 -3.89 14.44
CA GLN A 309 -7.55 -2.95 15.57
C GLN A 309 -6.12 -2.59 16.01
N ALA A 310 -5.21 -3.56 16.10
CA ALA A 310 -3.80 -3.31 16.44
C ALA A 310 -3.11 -2.39 15.39
N LEU A 311 -3.48 -2.53 14.11
CA LEU A 311 -2.99 -1.66 13.04
C LEU A 311 -3.49 -0.21 13.23
N MET A 312 -4.76 -0.02 13.57
CA MET A 312 -5.32 1.30 13.87
C MET A 312 -4.68 1.95 15.10
N ASP A 313 -4.24 1.15 16.08
CA ASP A 313 -3.50 1.61 17.26
C ASP A 313 -2.00 1.91 16.98
N GLY A 314 -1.55 1.76 15.74
CA GLY A 314 -0.15 1.95 15.35
C GLY A 314 0.83 0.92 15.90
N LYS A 315 0.35 -0.24 16.35
CA LYS A 315 1.16 -1.32 16.96
C LYS A 315 1.75 -2.30 15.94
N VAL A 316 1.44 -2.13 14.66
CA VAL A 316 1.92 -3.01 13.58
C VAL A 316 3.13 -2.38 12.89
N ARG A 317 4.13 -3.22 12.55
CA ARG A 317 5.29 -2.90 11.73
C ARG A 317 5.25 -3.73 10.45
N GLY A 318 5.75 -3.18 9.34
CA GLY A 318 5.88 -3.91 8.09
C GLY A 318 4.54 -4.34 7.48
N ARG A 319 4.39 -5.62 7.21
CA ARG A 319 3.26 -6.18 6.45
C ARG A 319 2.55 -7.30 7.21
N VAL A 320 1.23 -7.21 7.28
CA VAL A 320 0.39 -8.30 7.79
C VAL A 320 -0.12 -9.11 6.62
N VAL A 321 0.25 -10.36 6.53
CA VAL A 321 -0.22 -11.33 5.53
C VAL A 321 -1.27 -12.22 6.17
N VAL A 322 -2.41 -12.38 5.51
CA VAL A 322 -3.52 -13.20 6.00
C VAL A 322 -3.61 -14.47 5.19
N LYS A 323 -3.36 -15.61 5.83
CA LYS A 323 -3.59 -16.93 5.24
C LYS A 323 -5.08 -17.25 5.27
N ILE A 324 -5.65 -17.60 4.12
CA ILE A 324 -7.08 -17.83 3.95
C ILE A 324 -7.45 -19.33 4.14
#